data_71eb93c03ce72690500cfa2f48084aac
#
_entry.id   71eb93c03ce72690500cfa2f48084aac
#
_cell.length_a   1.000
_cell.length_b   1.000
_cell.length_c   1.000
_cell.angle_alpha   90.00
_cell.angle_beta   90.00
_cell.angle_gamma   90.00
#
_symmetry.space_group_name_H-M   'P 1'
#
loop_
_entity.id
_entity.type
_entity.pdbx_description
1 polymer ?
#
loop_
_entity_poly.entity_id
_entity_poly.type
_entity_poly.pdbx_seq_one_letter_code
_entity_poly.pdbx_strand_id
1 'polypeptide(L)'
;MLKNAVRLIGSVSQHGFTIMLDLLVIATHPDDAEISVGGILLKAKAEGLKTGILDLTSGEPTPHGTEAKRKKESSAASDVLQLDWRDNLGLPNRNLMANLDARREIANCIRLTRPQLILAPWEEDVHPDHVQASRLCDDARFYAKLSRTDMEAEPYWTPCLYYYLSIHLRIHPKPSVVVDISDQFDEKMNAIRCYHSQLIEGKTETFPTVLDDIRDRARYWGWSIHSSYAEPLITREEVPITKIKTLFEY
;
A
#
# COMPACT_ATOMS: atom_id res chain seq x y z
N MET A 1 12.86 -33.57 7.71
CA MET A 1 13.90 -32.82 7.01
C MET A 1 13.22 -31.98 5.94
N LEU A 2 12.74 -30.80 6.30
CA LEU A 2 12.15 -29.82 5.38
C LEU A 2 13.31 -28.96 4.85
N LYS A 3 13.60 -29.08 3.57
CA LYS A 3 14.55 -28.20 2.88
C LYS A 3 13.90 -26.83 2.77
N ASN A 4 14.44 -25.86 3.52
CA ASN A 4 14.14 -24.45 3.35
C ASN A 4 14.55 -24.03 1.92
N ALA A 5 13.58 -23.94 1.04
CA ALA A 5 13.78 -23.23 -0.23
C ALA A 5 13.73 -21.73 0.12
N VAL A 6 14.89 -21.11 0.25
CA VAL A 6 15.02 -19.65 0.22
C VAL A 6 14.48 -19.19 -1.14
N ARG A 7 13.27 -18.62 -1.13
CA ARG A 7 12.69 -18.00 -2.31
C ARG A 7 13.46 -16.71 -2.54
N LEU A 8 14.29 -16.68 -3.57
CA LEU A 8 14.96 -15.47 -4.02
C LEU A 8 13.86 -14.43 -4.34
N ILE A 9 13.93 -13.28 -3.66
CA ILE A 9 13.12 -12.10 -3.96
C ILE A 9 13.30 -11.82 -5.45
N GLY A 10 12.20 -11.83 -6.21
CA GLY A 10 12.23 -11.74 -7.66
C GLY A 10 13.02 -10.51 -8.13
N SER A 11 14.01 -10.73 -8.95
CA SER A 11 14.81 -9.77 -9.75
C SER A 11 15.72 -8.76 -9.05
N VAL A 12 15.58 -8.45 -7.76
CA VAL A 12 16.42 -7.43 -7.09
C VAL A 12 17.81 -7.98 -6.67
N SER A 13 17.94 -9.30 -6.41
CA SER A 13 19.16 -9.88 -5.85
C SER A 13 20.30 -10.12 -6.85
N GLN A 14 20.09 -9.97 -8.16
CA GLN A 14 21.13 -10.31 -9.14
C GLN A 14 22.07 -9.16 -9.52
N HIS A 15 21.81 -7.89 -9.14
CA HIS A 15 22.63 -6.76 -9.61
C HIS A 15 23.00 -5.70 -8.58
N GLY A 16 22.82 -5.92 -7.27
CA GLY A 16 23.32 -4.98 -6.25
C GLY A 16 22.71 -3.55 -6.31
N PHE A 17 21.62 -3.35 -7.03
CA PHE A 17 20.97 -2.05 -7.12
C PHE A 17 19.95 -1.88 -5.99
N THR A 18 20.25 -0.97 -5.08
CA THR A 18 19.26 -0.43 -4.12
C THR A 18 18.35 0.53 -4.89
N ILE A 19 17.07 0.22 -4.98
CA ILE A 19 16.07 1.16 -5.49
C ILE A 19 15.65 2.04 -4.31
N MET A 20 16.05 3.30 -4.30
CA MET A 20 15.59 4.23 -3.28
C MET A 20 14.20 4.75 -3.66
N LEU A 21 13.23 4.53 -2.80
CA LEU A 21 11.86 5.04 -2.94
C LEU A 21 11.65 6.24 -2.01
N ASP A 22 10.86 7.21 -2.46
CA ASP A 22 10.35 8.26 -1.58
C ASP A 22 9.11 7.76 -0.83
N LEU A 23 8.23 7.02 -1.51
CA LEU A 23 6.99 6.48 -0.98
C LEU A 23 6.86 4.97 -1.27
N LEU A 24 6.68 4.17 -0.23
CA LEU A 24 6.34 2.76 -0.31
C LEU A 24 4.95 2.53 0.29
N VAL A 25 4.04 1.95 -0.48
CA VAL A 25 2.77 1.43 0.05
C VAL A 25 2.93 -0.05 0.32
N ILE A 26 2.62 -0.49 1.54
CA ILE A 26 2.53 -1.92 1.88
C ILE A 26 1.05 -2.29 1.85
N ALA A 27 0.68 -3.14 0.89
CA ALA A 27 -0.68 -3.59 0.66
C ALA A 27 -0.87 -5.03 1.11
N THR A 28 -1.99 -5.34 1.73
CA THR A 28 -2.31 -6.71 2.15
C THR A 28 -2.55 -7.59 0.95
N HIS A 29 -3.34 -7.09 0.00
CA HIS A 29 -3.67 -7.76 -1.28
C HIS A 29 -3.41 -6.81 -2.45
N PRO A 30 -3.15 -7.35 -3.66
CA PRO A 30 -3.14 -6.53 -4.88
C PRO A 30 -4.55 -5.98 -5.13
N ASP A 31 -4.73 -4.70 -5.08
CA ASP A 31 -5.87 -3.80 -5.21
C ASP A 31 -6.03 -2.83 -4.02
N ASP A 32 -5.61 -3.20 -2.81
CA ASP A 32 -5.77 -2.38 -1.60
C ASP A 32 -5.11 -0.99 -1.73
N ALA A 33 -3.89 -0.95 -2.29
CA ALA A 33 -3.14 0.29 -2.48
C ALA A 33 -3.85 1.22 -3.47
N GLU A 34 -4.29 0.69 -4.60
CA GLU A 34 -5.00 1.43 -5.63
C GLU A 34 -6.30 2.02 -5.10
N ILE A 35 -7.06 1.20 -4.36
CA ILE A 35 -8.35 1.61 -3.79
C ILE A 35 -8.15 2.69 -2.71
N SER A 36 -7.17 2.53 -1.85
CA SER A 36 -7.03 3.35 -0.65
C SER A 36 -6.20 4.62 -0.87
N VAL A 37 -5.09 4.52 -1.63
CA VAL A 37 -4.08 5.59 -1.79
C VAL A 37 -3.55 5.74 -3.22
N GLY A 38 -4.28 5.23 -4.22
CA GLY A 38 -3.89 5.33 -5.62
C GLY A 38 -3.75 6.77 -6.12
N GLY A 39 -4.58 7.69 -5.61
CA GLY A 39 -4.48 9.12 -5.90
C GLY A 39 -3.23 9.75 -5.31
N ILE A 40 -2.85 9.39 -4.08
CA ILE A 40 -1.60 9.83 -3.45
C ILE A 40 -0.38 9.34 -4.24
N LEU A 41 -0.38 8.07 -4.69
CA LEU A 41 0.69 7.53 -5.53
C LEU A 41 0.85 8.32 -6.83
N LEU A 42 -0.25 8.60 -7.54
CA LEU A 42 -0.23 9.41 -8.76
C LEU A 42 0.22 10.85 -8.51
N LYS A 43 -0.23 11.46 -7.41
CA LYS A 43 0.20 12.81 -7.00
C LYS A 43 1.70 12.84 -6.70
N ALA A 44 2.21 11.87 -5.96
CA ALA A 44 3.64 11.73 -5.69
C ALA A 44 4.45 11.60 -7.01
N LYS A 45 3.95 10.84 -7.98
CA LYS A 45 4.58 10.76 -9.32
C LYS A 45 4.58 12.10 -10.04
N ALA A 46 3.49 12.84 -10.01
CA ALA A 46 3.40 14.17 -10.62
C ALA A 46 4.38 15.17 -9.98
N GLU A 47 4.72 14.98 -8.71
CA GLU A 47 5.73 15.75 -7.97
C GLU A 47 7.18 15.23 -8.19
N GLY A 48 7.37 14.21 -9.05
CA GLY A 48 8.68 13.64 -9.39
C GLY A 48 9.24 12.66 -8.35
N LEU A 49 8.42 12.20 -7.40
CA LEU A 49 8.83 11.25 -6.37
C LEU A 49 8.84 9.82 -6.92
N LYS A 50 9.70 8.99 -6.36
CA LYS A 50 9.78 7.56 -6.66
C LYS A 50 8.82 6.79 -5.77
N THR A 51 7.93 6.02 -6.39
CA THR A 51 6.87 5.30 -5.70
C THR A 51 6.94 3.80 -5.92
N GLY A 52 6.51 3.04 -4.92
CA GLY A 52 6.41 1.58 -5.03
C GLY A 52 5.31 0.99 -4.19
N ILE A 53 4.92 -0.26 -4.54
CA ILE A 53 3.98 -1.08 -3.79
C ILE A 53 4.63 -2.41 -3.43
N LEU A 54 4.48 -2.83 -2.18
CA LEU A 54 4.76 -4.17 -1.70
C LEU A 54 3.44 -4.87 -1.36
N ASP A 55 3.01 -5.80 -2.20
CA ASP A 55 1.89 -6.68 -1.88
C ASP A 55 2.35 -7.79 -0.93
N LEU A 56 1.65 -8.03 0.17
CA LEU A 56 2.01 -9.07 1.12
C LEU A 56 1.58 -10.46 0.65
N THR A 57 0.41 -10.58 0.01
CA THR A 57 -0.17 -11.85 -0.47
C THR A 57 -0.51 -11.77 -1.95
N SER A 58 -0.84 -12.90 -2.56
CA SER A 58 -1.37 -12.92 -3.94
C SER A 58 -2.83 -12.45 -4.02
N GLY A 59 -3.53 -12.33 -2.89
CA GLY A 59 -4.97 -12.06 -2.84
C GLY A 59 -5.86 -13.23 -3.27
N GLU A 60 -5.29 -14.37 -3.65
CA GLU A 60 -6.03 -15.54 -4.15
C GLU A 60 -6.04 -16.70 -3.10
N PRO A 61 -7.05 -17.58 -3.10
CA PRO A 61 -8.11 -17.72 -4.12
C PRO A 61 -9.28 -16.75 -3.95
N THR A 62 -9.86 -16.32 -5.08
CA THR A 62 -11.12 -15.56 -5.13
C THR A 62 -12.10 -16.18 -6.13
N PRO A 63 -13.41 -15.86 -6.10
CA PRO A 63 -14.40 -16.51 -6.97
C PRO A 63 -14.13 -16.41 -8.47
N HIS A 64 -13.55 -15.30 -8.93
CA HIS A 64 -13.32 -15.01 -10.36
C HIS A 64 -11.84 -14.83 -10.71
N GLY A 65 -10.95 -14.90 -9.70
CA GLY A 65 -9.51 -14.71 -9.83
C GLY A 65 -8.70 -16.00 -9.92
N THR A 66 -7.47 -15.84 -10.33
CA THR A 66 -6.37 -16.80 -10.19
C THR A 66 -5.09 -16.00 -9.96
N GLU A 67 -4.05 -16.59 -9.36
CA GLU A 67 -2.76 -15.88 -9.16
C GLU A 67 -2.21 -15.29 -10.47
N ALA A 68 -2.32 -16.02 -11.59
CA ALA A 68 -1.87 -15.54 -12.90
C ALA A 68 -2.69 -14.34 -13.41
N LYS A 69 -4.01 -14.35 -13.20
CA LYS A 69 -4.92 -13.26 -13.57
C LYS A 69 -4.63 -12.03 -12.69
N ARG A 70 -4.56 -12.22 -11.36
CA ARG A 70 -4.26 -11.16 -10.41
C ARG A 70 -2.91 -10.49 -10.69
N LYS A 71 -1.88 -11.28 -11.04
CA LYS A 71 -0.58 -10.76 -11.43
C LYS A 71 -0.64 -9.88 -12.68
N LYS A 72 -1.46 -10.24 -13.67
CA LYS A 72 -1.68 -9.41 -14.87
C LYS A 72 -2.42 -8.12 -14.53
N GLU A 73 -3.45 -8.21 -13.70
CA GLU A 73 -4.23 -7.06 -13.24
C GLU A 73 -3.36 -6.07 -12.45
N SER A 74 -2.55 -6.57 -11.51
CA SER A 74 -1.63 -5.72 -10.73
C SER A 74 -0.53 -5.10 -11.59
N SER A 75 -0.03 -5.81 -12.62
CA SER A 75 0.92 -5.24 -13.57
C SER A 75 0.30 -4.09 -14.38
N ALA A 76 -0.92 -4.28 -14.89
CA ALA A 76 -1.63 -3.22 -15.62
C ALA A 76 -1.94 -2.01 -14.73
N ALA A 77 -2.32 -2.23 -13.47
CA ALA A 77 -2.51 -1.16 -12.50
C ALA A 77 -1.21 -0.41 -12.19
N SER A 78 -0.07 -1.13 -12.12
CA SER A 78 1.25 -0.52 -11.93
C SER A 78 1.64 0.40 -13.08
N ASP A 79 1.31 0.01 -14.32
CA ASP A 79 1.56 0.85 -15.50
C ASP A 79 0.72 2.14 -15.46
N VAL A 80 -0.55 2.06 -15.07
CA VAL A 80 -1.44 3.23 -14.90
C VAL A 80 -0.91 4.16 -13.79
N LEU A 81 -0.51 3.58 -12.65
CA LEU A 81 0.07 4.34 -11.52
C LEU A 81 1.51 4.83 -11.78
N GLN A 82 2.15 4.38 -12.87
CA GLN A 82 3.53 4.72 -13.22
C GLN A 82 4.52 4.38 -12.10
N LEU A 83 4.34 3.24 -11.44
CA LEU A 83 5.20 2.84 -10.31
C LEU A 83 6.65 2.60 -10.74
N ASP A 84 7.60 3.03 -9.90
CA ASP A 84 9.03 2.72 -10.09
C ASP A 84 9.37 1.30 -9.63
N TRP A 85 8.56 0.74 -8.73
CA TRP A 85 8.78 -0.59 -8.17
C TRP A 85 7.48 -1.25 -7.70
N ARG A 86 7.36 -2.54 -7.90
CA ARG A 86 6.35 -3.39 -7.26
C ARG A 86 6.87 -4.79 -7.05
N ASP A 87 6.59 -5.37 -5.89
CA ASP A 87 6.89 -6.78 -5.59
C ASP A 87 5.75 -7.40 -4.77
N ASN A 88 5.76 -8.73 -4.68
CA ASN A 88 4.77 -9.50 -3.93
C ASN A 88 5.46 -10.61 -3.15
N LEU A 89 5.31 -10.62 -1.82
CA LEU A 89 5.94 -11.60 -0.94
C LEU A 89 5.33 -13.00 -1.06
N GLY A 90 4.12 -13.13 -1.58
CA GLY A 90 3.41 -14.40 -1.69
C GLY A 90 3.16 -15.06 -0.33
N LEU A 91 2.97 -14.25 0.72
CA LEU A 91 2.57 -14.74 2.04
C LEU A 91 1.16 -15.38 1.95
N PRO A 92 0.80 -16.27 2.89
CA PRO A 92 -0.48 -16.97 2.85
C PRO A 92 -1.66 -16.02 2.93
N ASN A 93 -2.46 -15.92 1.85
CA ASN A 93 -3.72 -15.19 1.83
C ASN A 93 -4.77 -15.87 2.73
N ARG A 94 -5.61 -15.11 3.41
CA ARG A 94 -6.62 -15.53 4.40
C ARG A 94 -6.05 -16.20 5.66
N ASN A 95 -4.74 -16.32 5.74
CA ASN A 95 -3.98 -16.89 6.86
C ASN A 95 -2.74 -16.05 7.13
N LEU A 96 -2.79 -14.77 6.81
CA LEU A 96 -1.69 -13.86 7.12
C LEU A 96 -1.53 -13.78 8.64
N MET A 97 -0.32 -13.99 9.11
CA MET A 97 0.02 -13.99 10.55
C MET A 97 1.21 -13.07 10.80
N ALA A 98 1.10 -12.23 11.82
CA ALA A 98 2.22 -11.41 12.31
C ALA A 98 3.27 -12.29 13.01
N ASN A 99 4.03 -13.06 12.22
CA ASN A 99 5.10 -13.93 12.67
C ASN A 99 6.50 -13.38 12.30
N LEU A 100 7.55 -14.03 12.81
CA LEU A 100 8.93 -13.58 12.63
C LEU A 100 9.39 -13.63 11.17
N ASP A 101 8.99 -14.65 10.41
CA ASP A 101 9.41 -14.84 9.02
C ASP A 101 8.79 -13.75 8.14
N ALA A 102 7.47 -13.53 8.22
CA ALA A 102 6.80 -12.46 7.47
C ALA A 102 7.35 -11.08 7.82
N ARG A 103 7.61 -10.79 9.10
CA ARG A 103 8.23 -9.55 9.57
C ARG A 103 9.59 -9.32 8.93
N ARG A 104 10.42 -10.38 8.87
CA ARG A 104 11.76 -10.33 8.29
C ARG A 104 11.72 -10.04 6.79
N GLU A 105 10.82 -10.67 6.05
CA GLU A 105 10.66 -10.43 4.61
C GLU A 105 10.30 -8.97 4.34
N ILE A 106 9.35 -8.40 5.07
CA ILE A 106 8.99 -6.98 4.93
C ILE A 106 10.16 -6.07 5.34
N ALA A 107 10.87 -6.39 6.43
CA ALA A 107 12.03 -5.62 6.87
C ALA A 107 13.17 -5.62 5.83
N ASN A 108 13.40 -6.76 5.15
CA ASN A 108 14.33 -6.84 4.04
C ASN A 108 13.92 -5.92 2.88
N CYS A 109 12.63 -5.90 2.50
CA CYS A 109 12.12 -4.99 1.48
C CYS A 109 12.33 -3.51 1.87
N ILE A 110 12.08 -3.15 3.14
CA ILE A 110 12.32 -1.80 3.65
C ILE A 110 13.81 -1.42 3.54
N ARG A 111 14.72 -2.33 3.87
CA ARG A 111 16.18 -2.09 3.73
C ARG A 111 16.62 -1.91 2.28
N LEU A 112 16.08 -2.71 1.37
CA LEU A 112 16.40 -2.68 -0.05
C LEU A 112 15.86 -1.42 -0.73
N THR A 113 14.65 -0.98 -0.36
CA THR A 113 13.97 0.15 -1.00
C THR A 113 14.16 1.48 -0.27
N ARG A 114 14.56 1.48 1.00
CA ARG A 114 14.88 2.65 1.85
C ARG A 114 13.86 3.80 1.74
N PRO A 115 12.55 3.54 1.92
CA PRO A 115 11.52 4.54 1.71
C PRO A 115 11.58 5.66 2.75
N GLN A 116 11.32 6.90 2.34
CA GLN A 116 11.16 8.03 3.27
C GLN A 116 9.82 7.98 4.00
N LEU A 117 8.78 7.50 3.30
CA LEU A 117 7.44 7.32 3.83
C LEU A 117 6.93 5.93 3.51
N ILE A 118 6.40 5.24 4.52
CA ILE A 118 5.59 4.03 4.35
C ILE A 118 4.13 4.38 4.59
N LEU A 119 3.25 3.91 3.68
CA LEU A 119 1.80 3.85 3.89
C LEU A 119 1.41 2.39 4.13
N ALA A 120 0.78 2.11 5.27
CA ALA A 120 0.37 0.78 5.71
C ALA A 120 -1.15 0.73 5.95
N PRO A 121 -1.80 -0.44 5.99
CA PRO A 121 -3.21 -0.53 6.39
C PRO A 121 -3.39 -0.12 7.85
N TRP A 122 -4.53 0.51 8.17
CA TRP A 122 -4.89 0.84 9.55
C TRP A 122 -5.15 -0.42 10.39
N GLU A 123 -4.90 -0.34 11.69
CA GLU A 123 -4.96 -1.49 12.61
C GLU A 123 -6.37 -2.04 12.87
N GLU A 124 -7.39 -1.21 12.66
CA GLU A 124 -8.79 -1.62 12.80
C GLU A 124 -9.40 -1.86 11.43
N ASP A 125 -9.77 -3.10 11.15
CA ASP A 125 -10.43 -3.51 9.92
C ASP A 125 -11.29 -4.76 10.19
N VAL A 126 -12.31 -4.97 9.37
CA VAL A 126 -13.11 -6.20 9.41
C VAL A 126 -12.41 -7.37 8.71
N HIS A 127 -11.40 -7.09 7.87
CA HIS A 127 -10.61 -8.11 7.21
C HIS A 127 -9.43 -8.55 8.11
N PRO A 128 -9.40 -9.81 8.60
CA PRO A 128 -8.36 -10.25 9.53
C PRO A 128 -6.93 -10.07 9.01
N ASP A 129 -6.70 -10.29 7.69
CA ASP A 129 -5.37 -10.12 7.10
C ASP A 129 -4.91 -8.67 7.12
N HIS A 130 -5.81 -7.67 7.01
CA HIS A 130 -5.46 -6.24 7.13
C HIS A 130 -4.95 -5.90 8.53
N VAL A 131 -5.60 -6.44 9.56
CA VAL A 131 -5.18 -6.28 10.96
C VAL A 131 -3.78 -6.88 11.17
N GLN A 132 -3.51 -8.05 10.61
CA GLN A 132 -2.19 -8.68 10.69
C GLN A 132 -1.13 -7.90 9.90
N ALA A 133 -1.49 -7.40 8.72
CA ALA A 133 -0.61 -6.57 7.89
C ALA A 133 -0.19 -5.29 8.61
N SER A 134 -1.12 -4.60 9.26
CA SER A 134 -0.82 -3.41 10.07
C SER A 134 0.27 -3.70 11.11
N ARG A 135 0.09 -4.77 11.90
CA ARG A 135 1.08 -5.21 12.90
C ARG A 135 2.43 -5.55 12.28
N LEU A 136 2.42 -6.26 11.16
CA LEU A 136 3.64 -6.61 10.44
C LEU A 136 4.41 -5.38 9.98
N CYS A 137 3.72 -4.34 9.52
CA CYS A 137 4.36 -3.08 9.08
C CYS A 137 5.05 -2.37 10.25
N ASP A 138 4.40 -2.23 11.40
CA ASP A 138 4.99 -1.66 12.61
C ASP A 138 6.25 -2.42 13.04
N ASP A 139 6.11 -3.73 13.17
CA ASP A 139 7.19 -4.60 13.58
C ASP A 139 8.36 -4.61 12.58
N ALA A 140 8.06 -4.64 11.29
CA ALA A 140 9.08 -4.68 10.24
C ALA A 140 9.86 -3.38 10.14
N ARG A 141 9.21 -2.20 10.30
CA ARG A 141 9.90 -0.91 10.39
C ARG A 141 10.92 -0.92 11.52
N PHE A 142 10.55 -1.45 12.70
CA PHE A 142 11.49 -1.58 13.80
C PHE A 142 12.62 -2.57 13.49
N TYR A 143 12.30 -3.73 12.90
CA TYR A 143 13.30 -4.76 12.55
C TYR A 143 14.29 -4.25 11.51
N ALA A 144 13.85 -3.47 10.54
CA ALA A 144 14.71 -2.94 9.48
C ALA A 144 15.90 -2.12 10.02
N LYS A 145 15.81 -1.49 11.20
CA LYS A 145 16.91 -0.71 11.79
C LYS A 145 17.94 -1.54 12.57
N LEU A 146 17.67 -2.81 12.86
CA LEU A 146 18.54 -3.62 13.72
C LEU A 146 19.86 -3.97 13.02
N SER A 147 20.99 -3.72 13.68
CA SER A 147 22.33 -3.87 13.08
C SER A 147 22.94 -5.27 13.25
N ARG A 148 22.49 -6.07 14.23
CA ARG A 148 23.03 -7.41 14.50
C ARG A 148 22.01 -8.47 14.12
N THR A 149 21.81 -8.65 12.82
CA THR A 149 20.88 -9.61 12.24
C THR A 149 21.52 -10.26 11.03
N ASP A 150 20.92 -11.36 10.57
CA ASP A 150 21.27 -12.04 9.33
C ASP A 150 20.44 -11.52 8.12
N MET A 151 19.77 -10.36 8.27
CA MET A 151 19.03 -9.73 7.19
C MET A 151 19.97 -9.16 6.13
N GLU A 152 19.53 -9.21 4.88
CA GLU A 152 20.22 -8.63 3.75
C GLU A 152 20.19 -7.09 3.81
N ALA A 153 21.11 -6.44 3.15
CA ALA A 153 21.28 -4.99 3.08
C ALA A 153 21.50 -4.30 4.45
N GLU A 154 21.97 -3.06 4.38
CA GLU A 154 22.31 -2.26 5.56
C GLU A 154 21.07 -1.85 6.35
N PRO A 155 21.18 -1.75 7.68
CA PRO A 155 20.09 -1.27 8.53
C PRO A 155 19.50 0.05 8.04
N TYR A 156 18.18 0.15 8.14
CA TYR A 156 17.46 1.35 7.72
C TYR A 156 16.28 1.65 8.65
N TRP A 157 16.10 2.92 9.00
CA TRP A 157 14.94 3.43 9.71
C TRP A 157 14.13 4.34 8.78
N THR A 158 12.93 3.92 8.42
CA THR A 158 12.00 4.77 7.67
C THR A 158 11.51 5.91 8.57
N PRO A 159 11.70 7.18 8.17
CA PRO A 159 11.34 8.32 9.02
C PRO A 159 9.85 8.40 9.34
N CYS A 160 8.99 8.16 8.33
CA CYS A 160 7.55 8.37 8.45
C CYS A 160 6.77 7.07 8.17
N LEU A 161 5.79 6.77 9.02
CA LEU A 161 4.82 5.69 8.83
C LEU A 161 3.42 6.24 9.03
N TYR A 162 2.59 6.20 7.98
CA TYR A 162 1.19 6.58 8.02
C TYR A 162 0.33 5.40 7.63
N TYR A 163 -0.94 5.47 7.99
CA TYR A 163 -1.89 4.39 7.76
C TYR A 163 -3.04 4.87 6.90
N TYR A 164 -3.39 4.08 5.91
CA TYR A 164 -4.56 4.30 5.07
C TYR A 164 -5.76 3.51 5.58
N LEU A 165 -6.96 4.00 5.28
CA LEU A 165 -8.23 3.34 5.62
C LEU A 165 -8.68 2.45 4.46
N SER A 166 -8.81 1.15 4.70
CA SER A 166 -9.29 0.23 3.68
C SER A 166 -10.79 0.42 3.37
N ILE A 167 -11.24 -0.15 2.24
CA ILE A 167 -12.64 -0.04 1.81
C ILE A 167 -13.62 -0.78 2.75
N HIS A 168 -13.15 -1.79 3.47
CA HIS A 168 -14.00 -2.58 4.36
C HIS A 168 -14.37 -1.85 5.65
N LEU A 169 -13.59 -0.85 6.04
CA LEU A 169 -13.85 -0.07 7.25
C LEU A 169 -15.04 0.89 7.04
N ARG A 170 -16.15 0.62 7.71
CA ARG A 170 -17.38 1.43 7.60
C ARG A 170 -17.43 2.59 8.60
N ILE A 171 -16.83 2.39 9.78
CA ILE A 171 -16.65 3.43 10.79
C ILE A 171 -15.16 3.67 10.91
N HIS A 172 -14.70 4.87 10.64
CA HIS A 172 -13.29 5.21 10.59
C HIS A 172 -12.95 6.28 11.63
N PRO A 173 -11.73 6.23 12.17
CA PRO A 173 -11.24 7.26 13.08
C PRO A 173 -11.05 8.59 12.33
N LYS A 174 -10.88 9.67 13.10
CA LYS A 174 -10.53 10.97 12.53
C LYS A 174 -9.13 10.89 11.88
N PRO A 175 -8.99 11.25 10.61
CA PRO A 175 -7.68 11.25 9.96
C PRO A 175 -6.79 12.34 10.54
N SER A 176 -5.48 12.12 10.50
CA SER A 176 -4.46 13.10 10.84
C SER A 176 -4.18 14.05 9.68
N VAL A 177 -4.28 13.52 8.46
CA VAL A 177 -4.01 14.24 7.20
C VAL A 177 -5.05 13.80 6.16
N VAL A 178 -5.46 14.73 5.31
CA VAL A 178 -6.31 14.45 4.15
C VAL A 178 -5.64 15.06 2.93
N VAL A 179 -5.36 14.25 1.92
CA VAL A 179 -4.62 14.67 0.72
C VAL A 179 -5.59 14.88 -0.43
N ASP A 180 -5.60 16.08 -1.01
CA ASP A 180 -6.35 16.37 -2.23
C ASP A 180 -5.78 15.58 -3.41
N ILE A 181 -6.65 14.81 -4.06
CA ILE A 181 -6.35 13.98 -5.24
C ILE A 181 -7.26 14.32 -6.42
N SER A 182 -7.87 15.49 -6.42
CA SER A 182 -8.87 15.85 -7.44
C SER A 182 -8.37 15.67 -8.86
N ASP A 183 -7.14 16.10 -9.14
CA ASP A 183 -6.52 15.99 -10.46
C ASP A 183 -6.10 14.55 -10.83
N GLN A 184 -5.94 13.67 -9.83
CA GLN A 184 -5.51 12.29 -10.00
C GLN A 184 -6.66 11.28 -9.98
N PHE A 185 -7.86 11.73 -9.65
CA PHE A 185 -8.97 10.82 -9.34
C PHE A 185 -9.37 9.92 -10.52
N ASP A 186 -9.43 10.44 -11.72
CA ASP A 186 -9.83 9.66 -12.89
C ASP A 186 -8.80 8.57 -13.21
N GLU A 187 -7.51 8.88 -13.14
CA GLU A 187 -6.44 7.89 -13.31
C GLU A 187 -6.39 6.86 -12.16
N LYS A 188 -6.65 7.27 -10.93
CA LYS A 188 -6.88 6.33 -9.82
C LYS A 188 -7.98 5.33 -10.16
N MET A 189 -9.13 5.80 -10.66
CA MET A 189 -10.23 4.93 -11.05
C MET A 189 -9.86 4.02 -12.24
N ASN A 190 -8.98 4.45 -13.15
CA ASN A 190 -8.46 3.61 -14.22
C ASN A 190 -7.57 2.48 -13.66
N ALA A 191 -6.69 2.77 -12.72
CA ALA A 191 -5.88 1.76 -12.05
C ALA A 191 -6.75 0.71 -11.31
N ILE A 192 -7.79 1.15 -10.61
CA ILE A 192 -8.74 0.29 -9.90
C ILE A 192 -9.47 -0.64 -10.89
N ARG A 193 -9.90 -0.14 -12.06
CA ARG A 193 -10.59 -0.95 -13.08
C ARG A 193 -9.71 -2.04 -13.69
N CYS A 194 -8.40 -1.98 -13.57
CA CYS A 194 -7.51 -3.06 -13.98
C CYS A 194 -7.81 -4.37 -13.22
N TYR A 195 -8.33 -4.29 -12.00
CA TYR A 195 -8.73 -5.44 -11.19
C TYR A 195 -10.14 -5.94 -11.54
N HIS A 196 -10.35 -6.25 -12.80
CA HIS A 196 -11.67 -6.66 -13.32
C HIS A 196 -12.23 -7.88 -12.57
N SER A 197 -11.38 -8.88 -12.29
CA SER A 197 -11.81 -10.11 -11.60
C SER A 197 -12.27 -9.88 -10.16
N GLN A 198 -11.87 -8.77 -9.55
CA GLN A 198 -12.15 -8.45 -8.14
C GLN A 198 -13.34 -7.49 -7.98
N LEU A 199 -13.43 -6.51 -8.86
CA LEU A 199 -14.29 -5.35 -8.65
C LEU A 199 -15.44 -5.24 -9.66
N ILE A 200 -15.38 -6.02 -10.75
CA ILE A 200 -16.37 -5.95 -11.84
C ILE A 200 -17.00 -7.30 -12.11
N GLU A 201 -16.20 -8.34 -12.40
CA GLU A 201 -16.69 -9.66 -12.77
C GLU A 201 -17.54 -10.29 -11.63
N GLY A 202 -18.79 -10.63 -11.95
CA GLY A 202 -19.73 -11.22 -10.99
C GLY A 202 -20.22 -10.28 -9.89
N LYS A 203 -19.97 -8.97 -10.01
CA LYS A 203 -20.51 -7.94 -9.10
C LYS A 203 -21.83 -7.38 -9.64
N THR A 204 -22.56 -6.70 -8.77
CA THR A 204 -23.78 -5.98 -9.20
C THR A 204 -23.41 -4.84 -10.15
N GLU A 205 -24.19 -4.68 -11.20
CA GLU A 205 -24.10 -3.55 -12.14
C GLU A 205 -25.08 -2.43 -11.75
N THR A 206 -25.95 -2.68 -10.76
CA THR A 206 -26.89 -1.68 -10.28
C THR A 206 -26.30 -0.85 -9.15
N PHE A 207 -26.56 0.46 -9.19
CA PHE A 207 -26.12 1.40 -8.15
C PHE A 207 -26.65 1.02 -6.75
N PRO A 208 -25.84 1.12 -5.67
CA PRO A 208 -24.41 1.45 -5.72
C PRO A 208 -23.52 0.26 -6.09
N THR A 209 -22.60 0.46 -7.00
CA THR A 209 -21.53 -0.50 -7.29
C THR A 209 -20.33 -0.30 -6.36
N VAL A 210 -19.38 -1.23 -6.32
CA VAL A 210 -18.11 -1.06 -5.58
C VAL A 210 -17.35 0.19 -6.05
N LEU A 211 -17.41 0.48 -7.35
CA LEU A 211 -16.74 1.68 -7.91
C LEU A 211 -17.44 2.98 -7.46
N ASP A 212 -18.75 2.94 -7.26
CA ASP A 212 -19.49 4.07 -6.69
C ASP A 212 -19.13 4.28 -5.23
N ASP A 213 -19.04 3.21 -4.42
CA ASP A 213 -18.60 3.29 -3.02
C ASP A 213 -17.20 3.93 -2.90
N ILE A 214 -16.27 3.56 -3.78
CA ILE A 214 -14.90 4.13 -3.81
C ILE A 214 -14.97 5.63 -4.15
N ARG A 215 -15.75 6.00 -5.16
CA ARG A 215 -15.93 7.40 -5.55
C ARG A 215 -16.56 8.23 -4.43
N ASP A 216 -17.60 7.71 -3.81
CA ASP A 216 -18.35 8.44 -2.77
C ASP A 216 -17.48 8.65 -1.52
N ARG A 217 -16.64 7.69 -1.16
CA ARG A 217 -15.65 7.87 -0.08
C ARG A 217 -14.62 8.95 -0.42
N ALA A 218 -14.08 8.95 -1.63
CA ALA A 218 -13.13 9.97 -2.05
C ALA A 218 -13.78 11.37 -2.08
N ARG A 219 -15.06 11.47 -2.49
CA ARG A 219 -15.85 12.72 -2.43
C ARG A 219 -16.10 13.18 -1.01
N TYR A 220 -16.43 12.27 -0.09
CA TYR A 220 -16.64 12.60 1.31
C TYR A 220 -15.38 13.24 1.93
N TRP A 221 -14.22 12.66 1.68
CA TRP A 221 -12.95 13.23 2.14
C TRP A 221 -12.60 14.53 1.43
N GLY A 222 -12.85 14.64 0.13
CA GLY A 222 -12.69 15.88 -0.61
C GLY A 222 -13.54 17.00 -0.03
N TRP A 223 -14.83 16.73 0.24
CA TRP A 223 -15.74 17.68 0.89
C TRP A 223 -15.16 18.19 2.22
N SER A 224 -14.51 17.35 3.01
CA SER A 224 -13.97 17.73 4.32
C SER A 224 -12.85 18.76 4.27
N ILE A 225 -12.21 18.93 3.10
CA ILE A 225 -11.10 19.87 2.86
C ILE A 225 -11.39 20.85 1.71
N HIS A 226 -12.65 20.97 1.28
CA HIS A 226 -13.08 21.84 0.18
C HIS A 226 -12.49 21.50 -1.19
N SER A 227 -12.18 20.21 -1.45
CA SER A 227 -11.75 19.68 -2.76
C SER A 227 -12.77 18.70 -3.33
N SER A 228 -12.59 18.29 -4.61
CA SER A 228 -13.52 17.36 -5.26
C SER A 228 -13.35 15.94 -4.74
N TYR A 229 -12.11 15.49 -4.57
CA TYR A 229 -11.75 14.15 -4.12
C TYR A 229 -10.51 14.18 -3.25
N ALA A 230 -10.46 13.33 -2.21
CA ALA A 230 -9.31 13.24 -1.34
C ALA A 230 -9.13 11.83 -0.75
N GLU A 231 -7.96 11.58 -0.21
CA GLU A 231 -7.59 10.35 0.49
C GLU A 231 -7.10 10.67 1.91
N PRO A 232 -7.65 10.00 2.94
CA PRO A 232 -7.31 10.23 4.32
C PRO A 232 -6.14 9.36 4.77
N LEU A 233 -5.29 9.91 5.63
CA LEU A 233 -4.20 9.20 6.29
C LEU A 233 -4.24 9.44 7.80
N ILE A 234 -3.78 8.45 8.56
CA ILE A 234 -3.62 8.51 10.01
C ILE A 234 -2.14 8.36 10.34
N THR A 235 -1.66 9.07 11.33
CA THR A 235 -0.37 8.80 11.97
C THR A 235 -0.54 8.69 13.47
N ARG A 236 0.26 7.82 14.09
CA ARG A 236 0.36 7.69 15.55
C ARG A 236 1.52 8.50 16.11
N GLU A 237 2.40 9.00 15.24
CA GLU A 237 3.56 9.81 15.59
C GLU A 237 3.25 11.27 15.29
N GLU A 238 3.85 12.18 16.05
CA GLU A 238 3.78 13.61 15.77
C GLU A 238 4.44 13.92 14.43
N VAL A 239 3.80 14.79 13.65
CA VAL A 239 4.33 15.24 12.36
C VAL A 239 5.24 16.44 12.60
N PRO A 240 6.56 16.33 12.41
CA PRO A 240 7.47 17.44 12.60
C PRO A 240 7.30 18.49 11.50
N ILE A 241 6.92 19.70 11.86
CA ILE A 241 6.82 20.84 10.94
C ILE A 241 8.09 21.68 11.04
N THR A 242 8.92 21.63 10.01
CA THR A 242 10.17 22.39 9.95
C THR A 242 10.02 23.79 9.36
N LYS A 243 8.93 24.05 8.63
CA LYS A 243 8.62 25.35 8.02
C LYS A 243 7.20 25.77 8.39
N ILE A 244 7.03 26.92 9.01
CA ILE A 244 5.72 27.43 9.42
C ILE A 244 4.76 27.58 8.24
N LYS A 245 5.25 27.88 7.05
CA LYS A 245 4.45 27.97 5.82
C LYS A 245 3.66 26.69 5.51
N THR A 246 4.20 25.52 5.84
CA THR A 246 3.52 24.22 5.67
C THR A 246 2.17 24.15 6.41
N LEU A 247 1.93 25.01 7.41
CA LEU A 247 0.67 25.06 8.15
C LEU A 247 -0.47 25.77 7.36
N PHE A 248 -0.17 26.51 6.31
CA PHE A 248 -1.15 27.31 5.57
C PHE A 248 -0.90 27.41 4.05
N GLU A 249 0.07 26.70 3.51
CA GLU A 249 0.25 26.49 2.08
C GLU A 249 -0.48 25.20 1.68
N TYR A 250 -1.78 25.32 1.28
CA TYR A 250 -2.65 24.25 0.81
C TYR A 250 -3.53 24.71 -0.33
#